data_a6ff30230becc8e3a8dc41c104ba9c2e
#
_entry.id   a6ff30230becc8e3a8dc41c104ba9c2e
#
_cell.length_a   1.000
_cell.length_b   1.000
_cell.length_c   1.000
_cell.angle_alpha   90.00
_cell.angle_beta   90.00
_cell.angle_gamma   90.00
#
_symmetry.space_group_name_H-M   'P 1'
#
loop_
_entity.id
_entity.type
_entity.pdbx_description
1 polymer ?
#
loop_
_entity_poly.entity_id
_entity_poly.type
_entity_poly.pdbx_seq_one_letter_code
_entity_poly.pdbx_strand_id
1 'polypeptide(L)'
;MTQSQLIGIIAMSVIFVLLLILAYCSNNYSLNGIKSKKIGDGQHGTARFATKSEVKHTYNQVLFNVENWRKGRYLPTVQGTVVGCKSHGKQTIALVDEGDVHTLMIGAAGVGKTAFFLYPNIEFACASGMSFLQTDTKGDVFRNYGSIAKKYYDYNVSVLDLRNPTRSDENNILHLVNKYMDIYLSDKHNLSAKAKAEKYAKITAKTIISIGGGDAAAYGANAFFYDAAEGLLASLILLLAEFGEKNERHIVSVFKMIQDLLEPVREKQSVKKTAPKSGFKALMERLPDEHKAKWLAGSALHSADQAMLSVMSTALSRLNSFIDSEMEQILCFGTALDAEKFCKEKSAIFIVLPEEDVSKYFMVSLIIQQLYREILVIADENGGRLPNRVMFYCDEFGTFPKIEGAEAMFSASRSRRISIIAIIQSFAQLNKNYGKEGQEIITDNTQLTIFGGFAPNSQSAEVLSKALGEQTVLSGSVSHGKEKSQSLQMIGRPLLTVDELKSMPKGQFIVMKTGTHPMISPLKLYFKWGISFEEPYILEDKGARTVTYMSKEALMREVEIQYPQMKKTVSEEDEELEEETPKRRKIPRTGGV
;
A
#
# COMPACT_ATOMS: atom_id res chain seq x y z
N MET A 1 52.35 -72.74 -2.00
CA MET A 1 52.98 -71.44 -1.80
C MET A 1 54.32 -71.68 -1.10
N THR A 2 55.40 -71.24 -1.66
CA THR A 2 56.71 -71.36 -1.03
C THR A 2 56.87 -70.33 0.09
N GLN A 3 57.67 -70.64 1.11
CA GLN A 3 57.86 -69.77 2.28
C GLN A 3 58.39 -68.37 1.87
N SER A 4 59.07 -68.23 0.78
CA SER A 4 59.51 -66.97 0.18
C SER A 4 58.37 -66.15 -0.44
N GLN A 5 57.37 -66.84 -1.01
CA GLN A 5 56.19 -66.18 -1.53
C GLN A 5 55.28 -65.61 -0.40
N LEU A 6 55.17 -66.33 0.72
CA LEU A 6 54.42 -65.85 1.88
C LEU A 6 55.08 -64.64 2.54
N ILE A 7 56.42 -64.65 2.67
CA ILE A 7 57.20 -63.49 3.18
C ILE A 7 56.99 -62.25 2.26
N GLY A 8 57.02 -62.46 0.93
CA GLY A 8 56.77 -61.39 -0.02
C GLY A 8 55.38 -60.75 0.08
N ILE A 9 54.35 -61.57 0.28
CA ILE A 9 52.99 -61.07 0.46
C ILE A 9 52.83 -60.30 1.78
N ILE A 10 53.41 -60.78 2.86
CA ILE A 10 53.42 -60.10 4.15
C ILE A 10 54.13 -58.74 4.05
N ALA A 11 55.37 -58.70 3.43
CA ALA A 11 56.10 -57.48 3.23
C ALA A 11 55.32 -56.44 2.37
N MET A 12 54.71 -56.92 1.29
CA MET A 12 53.84 -56.04 0.45
C MET A 12 52.61 -55.49 1.22
N SER A 13 51.96 -56.32 2.04
CA SER A 13 50.85 -55.90 2.87
C SER A 13 51.25 -54.86 3.93
N VAL A 14 52.41 -55.05 4.56
CA VAL A 14 52.95 -54.07 5.52
C VAL A 14 53.33 -52.75 4.82
N ILE A 15 53.91 -52.79 3.65
CA ILE A 15 54.27 -51.61 2.87
C ILE A 15 52.94 -50.87 2.44
N PHE A 16 51.93 -51.63 2.01
CA PHE A 16 50.62 -51.06 1.64
C PHE A 16 49.93 -50.38 2.84
N VAL A 17 49.93 -50.98 3.99
CA VAL A 17 49.38 -50.39 5.24
C VAL A 17 50.18 -49.15 5.65
N LEU A 18 51.53 -49.17 5.54
CA LEU A 18 52.34 -47.99 5.79
C LEU A 18 52.08 -46.85 4.81
N LEU A 19 51.83 -47.14 3.53
CA LEU A 19 51.44 -46.14 2.51
C LEU A 19 50.06 -45.57 2.80
N LEU A 20 49.10 -46.37 3.25
CA LEU A 20 47.79 -45.88 3.66
C LEU A 20 47.89 -44.99 4.90
N ILE A 21 48.70 -45.34 5.88
CA ILE A 21 48.94 -44.51 7.07
C ILE A 21 49.60 -43.18 6.67
N LEU A 22 50.63 -43.22 5.79
CA LEU A 22 51.31 -42.02 5.28
C LEU A 22 50.33 -41.13 4.48
N ALA A 23 49.47 -41.71 3.64
CA ALA A 23 48.43 -40.98 2.89
C ALA A 23 47.41 -40.35 3.85
N TYR A 24 47.00 -41.09 4.87
CA TYR A 24 46.08 -40.57 5.90
C TYR A 24 46.72 -39.43 6.69
N CYS A 25 47.97 -39.58 7.16
CA CYS A 25 48.68 -38.52 7.87
C CYS A 25 48.97 -37.31 6.98
N SER A 26 49.30 -37.52 5.70
CA SER A 26 49.53 -36.45 4.73
C SER A 26 48.25 -35.64 4.46
N ASN A 27 47.12 -36.32 4.40
CA ASN A 27 45.85 -35.65 4.15
C ASN A 27 45.38 -34.82 5.35
N ASN A 28 45.74 -35.24 6.57
CA ASN A 28 45.42 -34.48 7.79
C ASN A 28 46.21 -33.16 7.93
N TYR A 29 47.32 -33.00 7.21
CA TYR A 29 48.14 -31.79 7.20
C TYR A 29 48.03 -30.99 5.89
N SER A 30 46.97 -31.19 5.11
CA SER A 30 46.68 -30.40 3.93
C SER A 30 45.57 -29.40 4.20
N LEU A 31 45.67 -28.18 3.63
CA LEU A 31 44.58 -27.18 3.71
C LEU A 31 43.27 -27.73 3.15
N ASN A 32 43.30 -28.63 2.18
CA ASN A 32 42.13 -29.28 1.60
C ASN A 32 41.41 -30.24 2.60
N GLY A 33 42.12 -30.70 3.64
CA GLY A 33 41.54 -31.50 4.72
C GLY A 33 40.82 -30.67 5.79
N ILE A 34 41.15 -29.38 5.88
CA ILE A 34 40.54 -28.47 6.85
C ILE A 34 39.29 -27.83 6.20
N LYS A 35 38.16 -28.54 6.26
CA LYS A 35 36.89 -27.99 5.87
C LYS A 35 36.26 -27.32 7.07
N SER A 36 35.64 -26.11 6.91
CA SER A 36 34.88 -25.49 7.96
C SER A 36 33.74 -26.45 8.39
N LYS A 37 33.75 -26.91 9.62
CA LYS A 37 32.76 -27.84 10.18
C LYS A 37 31.87 -27.07 11.11
N LYS A 38 30.55 -27.20 10.91
CA LYS A 38 29.56 -26.68 11.87
C LYS A 38 29.74 -27.39 13.20
N ILE A 39 29.80 -26.61 14.26
CA ILE A 39 29.80 -27.10 15.64
C ILE A 39 28.49 -26.60 16.24
N GLY A 40 27.64 -27.51 16.69
CA GLY A 40 26.28 -27.22 17.20
C GLY A 40 26.18 -25.98 18.07
N ASP A 41 25.91 -26.09 19.37
CA ASP A 41 25.73 -24.95 20.28
C ASP A 41 27.05 -24.17 20.54
N GLY A 42 27.56 -23.56 19.47
CA GLY A 42 28.86 -22.94 19.43
C GLY A 42 28.94 -21.60 20.15
N GLN A 43 30.17 -21.25 20.61
CA GLN A 43 30.44 -20.05 21.40
C GLN A 43 30.24 -18.73 20.65
N HIS A 44 30.29 -18.73 19.31
CA HIS A 44 30.26 -17.54 18.47
C HIS A 44 28.95 -17.31 17.75
N GLY A 45 27.99 -18.24 17.90
CA GLY A 45 26.66 -18.12 17.29
C GLY A 45 26.03 -19.46 16.99
N THR A 46 24.69 -19.50 16.99
CA THR A 46 23.86 -20.71 16.84
C THR A 46 22.95 -20.65 15.63
N ALA A 47 23.14 -19.66 14.74
CA ALA A 47 22.31 -19.49 13.55
C ALA A 47 22.39 -20.74 12.64
N ARG A 48 21.23 -21.19 12.21
CA ARG A 48 21.09 -22.33 11.31
C ARG A 48 19.84 -22.22 10.45
N PHE A 49 19.79 -22.97 9.38
CA PHE A 49 18.56 -23.15 8.63
C PHE A 49 17.60 -24.13 9.32
N ALA A 50 16.31 -23.91 9.05
CA ALA A 50 15.25 -24.81 9.51
C ALA A 50 15.46 -26.23 8.96
N THR A 51 15.22 -27.22 9.81
CA THR A 51 15.19 -28.63 9.42
C THR A 51 13.92 -28.95 8.63
N LYS A 52 13.93 -30.07 7.89
CA LYS A 52 12.74 -30.51 7.14
C LYS A 52 11.51 -30.71 8.05
N SER A 53 11.72 -31.13 9.30
CA SER A 53 10.65 -31.30 10.29
C SER A 53 10.07 -29.94 10.70
N GLU A 54 10.92 -28.96 11.03
CA GLU A 54 10.47 -27.61 11.39
C GLU A 54 9.69 -26.95 10.25
N VAL A 55 10.20 -27.05 9.00
CA VAL A 55 9.48 -26.55 7.81
C VAL A 55 8.10 -27.22 7.66
N LYS A 56 7.99 -28.53 7.95
CA LYS A 56 6.72 -29.25 7.87
C LYS A 56 5.73 -28.81 8.96
N HIS A 57 6.21 -28.45 10.14
CA HIS A 57 5.36 -27.93 11.22
C HIS A 57 4.98 -26.46 11.03
N THR A 58 5.83 -25.67 10.40
CA THR A 58 5.62 -24.22 10.21
C THR A 58 4.67 -23.91 9.06
N TYR A 59 4.74 -24.68 7.96
CA TYR A 59 4.01 -24.38 6.73
C TYR A 59 3.10 -25.52 6.31
N ASN A 60 1.87 -25.18 5.94
CA ASN A 60 0.93 -26.14 5.37
C ASN A 60 1.40 -26.62 4.01
N GLN A 61 1.26 -27.91 3.76
CA GLN A 61 1.64 -28.54 2.49
C GLN A 61 0.39 -28.77 1.65
N VAL A 62 0.26 -28.02 0.55
CA VAL A 62 -0.90 -28.06 -0.34
C VAL A 62 -0.48 -28.60 -1.69
N LEU A 63 -1.17 -29.62 -2.21
CA LEU A 63 -0.98 -30.09 -3.58
C LEU A 63 -1.41 -28.99 -4.55
N PHE A 64 -0.46 -28.43 -5.29
CA PHE A 64 -0.73 -27.37 -6.26
C PHE A 64 -1.10 -27.98 -7.61
N ASN A 65 -2.38 -27.94 -7.93
CA ASN A 65 -2.91 -28.55 -9.14
C ASN A 65 -3.92 -27.63 -9.85
N VAL A 66 -3.39 -26.76 -10.70
CA VAL A 66 -4.14 -25.73 -11.42
C VAL A 66 -5.26 -26.33 -12.29
N GLU A 67 -4.98 -27.43 -12.98
CA GLU A 67 -5.97 -28.08 -13.85
C GLU A 67 -7.23 -28.51 -13.10
N ASN A 68 -7.05 -29.11 -11.93
CA ASN A 68 -8.18 -29.51 -11.08
C ASN A 68 -8.88 -28.29 -10.46
N TRP A 69 -8.11 -27.31 -10.00
CA TRP A 69 -8.66 -26.11 -9.39
C TRP A 69 -9.55 -25.32 -10.36
N ARG A 70 -9.10 -25.14 -11.60
CA ARG A 70 -9.88 -24.46 -12.66
C ARG A 70 -11.10 -25.25 -13.12
N LYS A 71 -11.19 -26.54 -12.77
CA LYS A 71 -12.39 -27.38 -12.93
C LYS A 71 -13.27 -27.41 -11.68
N GLY A 72 -12.96 -26.61 -10.67
CA GLY A 72 -13.67 -26.58 -9.39
C GLY A 72 -13.45 -27.81 -8.51
N ARG A 73 -12.35 -28.57 -8.73
CA ARG A 73 -12.07 -29.83 -8.02
C ARG A 73 -10.89 -29.67 -7.06
N TYR A 74 -11.02 -30.27 -5.87
CA TYR A 74 -9.95 -30.30 -4.85
C TYR A 74 -9.37 -28.90 -4.52
N LEU A 75 -10.25 -27.91 -4.42
CA LEU A 75 -9.87 -26.54 -4.06
C LEU A 75 -9.21 -26.54 -2.67
N PRO A 76 -8.15 -25.74 -2.47
CA PRO A 76 -7.51 -25.65 -1.17
C PRO A 76 -8.44 -24.98 -0.14
N THR A 77 -8.50 -25.54 1.06
CA THR A 77 -9.22 -24.96 2.20
C THR A 77 -8.37 -24.01 3.02
N VAL A 78 -7.04 -24.11 2.87
CA VAL A 78 -6.06 -23.25 3.55
C VAL A 78 -5.96 -21.91 2.83
N GLN A 79 -5.99 -20.81 3.58
CA GLN A 79 -5.81 -19.46 3.09
C GLN A 79 -4.50 -18.87 3.63
N GLY A 80 -3.66 -18.32 2.76
CA GLY A 80 -2.37 -17.77 3.18
C GLY A 80 -1.42 -17.47 2.02
N THR A 81 -0.14 -17.31 2.33
CA THR A 81 0.90 -16.94 1.37
C THR A 81 1.74 -18.16 0.97
N VAL A 82 1.89 -18.41 -0.32
CA VAL A 82 2.81 -19.43 -0.86
C VAL A 82 4.24 -18.91 -0.72
N VAL A 83 5.02 -19.57 0.13
CA VAL A 83 6.41 -19.18 0.45
C VAL A 83 7.47 -20.07 -0.19
N GLY A 84 7.05 -21.16 -0.80
CA GLY A 84 7.97 -22.10 -1.44
C GLY A 84 7.27 -23.33 -2.00
N CYS A 85 8.05 -24.26 -2.53
CA CYS A 85 7.52 -25.53 -3.01
C CYS A 85 8.47 -26.69 -2.82
N LYS A 86 7.88 -27.89 -2.86
CA LYS A 86 8.59 -29.18 -2.93
C LYS A 86 8.08 -29.95 -4.14
N SER A 87 8.96 -30.71 -4.78
CA SER A 87 8.58 -31.67 -5.82
C SER A 87 8.36 -33.04 -5.15
N HIS A 88 7.23 -33.70 -5.46
CA HIS A 88 6.96 -35.07 -5.10
C HIS A 88 6.60 -35.87 -6.36
N GLY A 89 7.58 -36.52 -6.95
CA GLY A 89 7.47 -37.10 -8.29
C GLY A 89 7.16 -36.00 -9.32
N LYS A 90 6.06 -36.13 -10.06
CA LYS A 90 5.57 -35.14 -11.03
C LYS A 90 4.72 -34.03 -10.40
N GLN A 91 4.38 -34.15 -9.10
CA GLN A 91 3.50 -33.20 -8.41
C GLN A 91 4.30 -32.06 -7.78
N THR A 92 3.69 -30.90 -7.69
CA THR A 92 4.22 -29.75 -6.97
C THR A 92 3.40 -29.54 -5.69
N ILE A 93 4.08 -29.53 -4.54
CA ILE A 93 3.48 -29.25 -3.24
C ILE A 93 3.90 -27.83 -2.86
N ALA A 94 2.93 -26.94 -2.70
CA ALA A 94 3.15 -25.60 -2.17
C ALA A 94 3.37 -25.64 -0.65
N LEU A 95 4.28 -24.82 -0.17
CA LEU A 95 4.43 -24.49 1.24
C LEU A 95 3.68 -23.18 1.48
N VAL A 96 2.64 -23.25 2.30
CA VAL A 96 1.72 -22.12 2.54
C VAL A 96 1.84 -21.67 3.99
N ASP A 97 2.10 -20.38 4.18
CA ASP A 97 1.98 -19.74 5.48
C ASP A 97 0.53 -19.32 5.72
N GLU A 98 -0.14 -19.97 6.65
CA GLU A 98 -1.53 -19.69 7.06
C GLU A 98 -1.62 -18.61 8.16
N GLY A 99 -0.50 -18.15 8.68
CA GLY A 99 -0.46 -17.16 9.76
C GLY A 99 -1.15 -15.85 9.37
N ASP A 100 -1.70 -15.16 10.37
CA ASP A 100 -2.16 -13.77 10.19
C ASP A 100 -0.93 -12.84 10.22
N VAL A 101 -0.19 -12.81 9.11
CA VAL A 101 1.10 -12.11 8.99
C VAL A 101 1.11 -11.17 7.78
N HIS A 102 1.88 -10.11 7.88
CA HIS A 102 2.28 -9.33 6.71
C HIS A 102 3.56 -9.90 6.12
N THR A 103 3.72 -9.72 4.82
CA THR A 103 4.87 -10.23 4.08
C THR A 103 5.62 -9.07 3.43
N LEU A 104 6.95 -9.05 3.61
CA LEU A 104 7.85 -8.19 2.87
C LEU A 104 8.63 -9.04 1.86
N MET A 105 8.40 -8.81 0.58
CA MET A 105 9.15 -9.44 -0.51
C MET A 105 10.20 -8.46 -1.03
N ILE A 106 11.48 -8.83 -0.91
CA ILE A 106 12.60 -7.98 -1.34
C ILE A 106 13.36 -8.69 -2.45
N GLY A 107 13.56 -8.00 -3.57
CA GLY A 107 14.36 -8.53 -4.65
C GLY A 107 14.63 -7.49 -5.73
N ALA A 108 15.84 -7.49 -6.28
CA ALA A 108 16.25 -6.58 -7.33
C ALA A 108 15.33 -6.67 -8.57
N ALA A 109 15.41 -5.67 -9.44
CA ALA A 109 14.73 -5.73 -10.73
C ALA A 109 15.21 -6.93 -11.55
N GLY A 110 14.32 -7.59 -12.27
CA GLY A 110 14.66 -8.73 -13.14
C GLY A 110 14.92 -10.06 -12.45
N VAL A 111 14.81 -10.16 -11.11
CA VAL A 111 14.94 -11.45 -10.40
C VAL A 111 13.73 -12.35 -10.56
N GLY A 112 12.64 -11.84 -11.16
CA GLY A 112 11.44 -12.61 -11.47
C GLY A 112 10.42 -12.66 -10.33
N LYS A 113 10.32 -11.64 -9.48
CA LYS A 113 9.33 -11.54 -8.40
C LYS A 113 7.92 -11.91 -8.86
N THR A 114 7.47 -11.34 -9.97
CA THR A 114 6.16 -11.62 -10.55
C THR A 114 6.02 -13.08 -10.99
N ALA A 115 7.01 -13.61 -11.72
CA ALA A 115 6.93 -14.94 -12.33
C ALA A 115 7.12 -16.10 -11.33
N PHE A 116 7.95 -15.90 -10.30
CA PHE A 116 8.24 -16.95 -9.30
C PHE A 116 7.31 -16.87 -8.08
N PHE A 117 6.95 -15.66 -7.65
CA PHE A 117 6.21 -15.45 -6.41
C PHE A 117 4.77 -14.98 -6.64
N LEU A 118 4.57 -13.90 -7.41
CA LEU A 118 3.25 -13.27 -7.49
C LEU A 118 2.22 -14.13 -8.21
N TYR A 119 2.52 -14.64 -9.42
CA TYR A 119 1.58 -15.48 -10.17
C TYR A 119 1.15 -16.74 -9.41
N PRO A 120 2.06 -17.54 -8.79
CA PRO A 120 1.63 -18.66 -7.96
C PRO A 120 0.75 -18.25 -6.76
N ASN A 121 1.02 -17.11 -6.14
CA ASN A 121 0.22 -16.59 -5.05
C ASN A 121 -1.17 -16.13 -5.49
N ILE A 122 -1.30 -15.47 -6.66
CA ILE A 122 -2.60 -15.07 -7.20
C ILE A 122 -3.43 -16.30 -7.60
N GLU A 123 -2.85 -17.31 -8.29
CA GLU A 123 -3.55 -18.55 -8.61
C GLU A 123 -4.04 -19.24 -7.34
N PHE A 124 -3.18 -19.29 -6.31
CA PHE A 124 -3.54 -19.85 -5.01
C PHE A 124 -4.63 -19.05 -4.30
N ALA A 125 -4.58 -17.71 -4.36
CA ALA A 125 -5.60 -16.84 -3.80
C ALA A 125 -6.96 -17.10 -4.47
N CYS A 126 -6.98 -17.17 -5.79
CA CYS A 126 -8.19 -17.51 -6.55
C CYS A 126 -8.74 -18.88 -6.16
N ALA A 127 -7.89 -19.90 -6.10
CA ALA A 127 -8.30 -21.27 -5.78
C ALA A 127 -8.82 -21.40 -4.34
N SER A 128 -8.22 -20.69 -3.38
CA SER A 128 -8.61 -20.72 -1.95
C SER A 128 -9.72 -19.74 -1.58
N GLY A 129 -10.21 -18.96 -2.56
CA GLY A 129 -11.33 -18.03 -2.36
C GLY A 129 -10.99 -16.76 -1.57
N MET A 130 -9.71 -16.38 -1.49
CA MET A 130 -9.29 -15.13 -0.86
C MET A 130 -9.57 -13.94 -1.80
N SER A 131 -10.21 -12.90 -1.31
CA SER A 131 -10.28 -11.64 -2.06
C SER A 131 -8.92 -10.94 -2.07
N PHE A 132 -8.59 -10.28 -3.18
CA PHE A 132 -7.30 -9.61 -3.26
C PHE A 132 -7.34 -8.31 -4.06
N LEU A 133 -6.48 -7.38 -3.65
CA LEU A 133 -6.10 -6.20 -4.41
C LEU A 133 -4.68 -6.39 -4.93
N GLN A 134 -4.44 -6.07 -6.20
CA GLN A 134 -3.15 -6.15 -6.86
C GLN A 134 -2.79 -4.83 -7.53
N THR A 135 -1.63 -4.26 -7.20
CA THR A 135 -1.06 -3.13 -7.94
C THR A 135 -0.18 -3.65 -9.08
N ASP A 136 -0.34 -3.10 -10.28
CA ASP A 136 0.27 -3.62 -11.50
C ASP A 136 0.84 -2.48 -12.35
N THR A 137 2.15 -2.29 -12.31
CA THR A 137 2.81 -1.23 -13.07
C THR A 137 2.90 -1.54 -14.56
N LYS A 138 2.85 -2.81 -14.96
CA LYS A 138 2.94 -3.24 -16.36
C LYS A 138 1.61 -3.55 -17.01
N GLY A 139 0.59 -3.76 -16.20
CA GLY A 139 -0.71 -4.21 -16.66
C GLY A 139 -0.74 -5.69 -17.08
N ASP A 140 0.34 -6.44 -16.83
CA ASP A 140 0.44 -7.84 -17.25
C ASP A 140 -0.38 -8.75 -16.34
N VAL A 141 -0.43 -8.42 -15.04
CA VAL A 141 -1.11 -9.28 -14.05
C VAL A 141 -2.61 -9.26 -14.28
N PHE A 142 -3.22 -8.08 -14.44
CA PHE A 142 -4.66 -8.01 -14.69
C PHE A 142 -5.04 -8.62 -16.03
N ARG A 143 -4.25 -8.37 -17.09
CA ARG A 143 -4.50 -8.99 -18.41
C ARG A 143 -4.48 -10.51 -18.35
N ASN A 144 -3.52 -11.06 -17.61
CA ASN A 144 -3.33 -12.51 -17.51
C ASN A 144 -4.34 -13.17 -16.56
N TYR A 145 -4.73 -12.49 -15.47
CA TYR A 145 -5.55 -13.11 -14.41
C TYR A 145 -7.00 -12.64 -14.35
N GLY A 146 -7.37 -11.51 -14.94
CA GLY A 146 -8.75 -11.03 -14.93
C GLY A 146 -9.74 -12.03 -15.51
N SER A 147 -9.42 -12.59 -16.71
CA SER A 147 -10.24 -13.64 -17.32
C SER A 147 -10.24 -14.94 -16.52
N ILE A 148 -9.09 -15.35 -15.98
CA ILE A 148 -8.95 -16.57 -15.17
C ILE A 148 -9.77 -16.47 -13.89
N ALA A 149 -9.65 -15.38 -13.15
CA ALA A 149 -10.38 -15.15 -11.90
C ALA A 149 -11.90 -15.18 -12.13
N LYS A 150 -12.37 -14.52 -13.19
CA LYS A 150 -13.80 -14.46 -13.54
C LYS A 150 -14.33 -15.80 -14.02
N LYS A 151 -13.64 -16.43 -14.98
CA LYS A 151 -14.13 -17.62 -15.70
C LYS A 151 -14.07 -18.90 -14.88
N TYR A 152 -12.97 -19.11 -14.14
CA TYR A 152 -12.72 -20.37 -13.45
C TYR A 152 -13.02 -20.35 -11.96
N TYR A 153 -12.97 -19.17 -11.34
CA TYR A 153 -13.10 -19.04 -9.89
C TYR A 153 -14.29 -18.21 -9.44
N ASP A 154 -15.05 -17.65 -10.41
CA ASP A 154 -16.26 -16.86 -10.14
C ASP A 154 -16.00 -15.62 -9.28
N TYR A 155 -14.98 -14.86 -9.66
CA TYR A 155 -14.62 -13.62 -8.99
C TYR A 155 -15.32 -12.40 -9.60
N ASN A 156 -15.73 -11.49 -8.73
CA ASN A 156 -16.02 -10.11 -9.13
C ASN A 156 -14.68 -9.42 -9.43
N VAL A 157 -14.48 -9.01 -10.68
CA VAL A 157 -13.24 -8.38 -11.13
C VAL A 157 -13.50 -6.89 -11.35
N SER A 158 -12.74 -6.05 -10.66
CA SER A 158 -12.72 -4.59 -10.84
C SER A 158 -11.32 -4.14 -11.23
N VAL A 159 -11.21 -3.26 -12.21
CA VAL A 159 -9.92 -2.78 -12.71
C VAL A 159 -9.91 -1.25 -12.75
N LEU A 160 -9.05 -0.65 -11.95
CA LEU A 160 -8.75 0.78 -12.03
C LEU A 160 -7.50 0.96 -12.90
N ASP A 161 -7.72 1.31 -14.15
CA ASP A 161 -6.65 1.52 -15.11
C ASP A 161 -6.31 3.01 -15.21
N LEU A 162 -5.29 3.44 -14.42
CA LEU A 162 -4.80 4.82 -14.44
C LEU A 162 -3.96 5.13 -15.69
N ARG A 163 -3.62 4.12 -16.48
CA ARG A 163 -2.93 4.26 -17.77
C ARG A 163 -3.91 4.56 -18.90
N ASN A 164 -5.11 3.93 -18.84
CA ASN A 164 -6.16 4.10 -19.83
C ASN A 164 -7.49 4.42 -19.12
N PRO A 165 -7.66 5.65 -18.60
CA PRO A 165 -8.79 6.00 -17.76
C PRO A 165 -10.16 5.85 -18.41
N THR A 166 -10.27 6.01 -19.73
CA THR A 166 -11.54 5.81 -20.47
C THR A 166 -12.01 4.36 -20.49
N ARG A 167 -11.09 3.40 -20.23
CA ARG A 167 -11.40 1.97 -20.11
C ARG A 167 -11.57 1.51 -18.68
N SER A 168 -11.12 2.33 -17.72
CA SER A 168 -11.14 2.02 -16.31
C SER A 168 -12.56 1.84 -15.77
N ASP A 169 -12.67 1.05 -14.72
CA ASP A 169 -13.79 1.15 -13.81
C ASP A 169 -13.74 2.47 -13.04
N GLU A 170 -14.88 2.85 -12.48
CA GLU A 170 -15.08 4.12 -11.81
C GLU A 170 -14.64 4.03 -10.33
N ASN A 171 -14.11 5.13 -9.81
CA ASN A 171 -13.80 5.25 -8.39
C ASN A 171 -13.89 6.69 -7.90
N ASN A 172 -15.07 7.09 -7.48
CA ASN A 172 -15.29 8.38 -6.86
C ASN A 172 -14.69 8.40 -5.45
N ILE A 173 -13.63 9.17 -5.24
CA ILE A 173 -12.93 9.25 -3.95
C ILE A 173 -13.77 9.90 -2.83
N LEU A 174 -14.92 10.51 -3.15
CA LEU A 174 -15.87 11.04 -2.17
C LEU A 174 -16.97 10.03 -1.82
N HIS A 175 -16.93 8.80 -2.34
CA HIS A 175 -18.02 7.83 -2.20
C HIS A 175 -18.40 7.54 -0.74
N LEU A 176 -17.43 7.49 0.18
CA LEU A 176 -17.72 7.26 1.60
C LEU A 176 -18.45 8.44 2.24
N VAL A 177 -18.02 9.65 1.91
CA VAL A 177 -18.69 10.87 2.41
C VAL A 177 -20.13 10.87 1.90
N ASN A 178 -20.30 10.62 0.60
CA ASN A 178 -21.62 10.58 -0.06
C ASN A 178 -22.50 9.48 0.53
N LYS A 179 -21.99 8.24 0.68
CA LYS A 179 -22.72 7.10 1.26
C LYS A 179 -23.27 7.43 2.65
N TYR A 180 -22.42 7.91 3.54
CA TYR A 180 -22.85 8.20 4.91
C TYR A 180 -23.70 9.47 5.02
N MET A 181 -23.49 10.44 4.13
CA MET A 181 -24.37 11.60 4.05
C MET A 181 -25.78 11.20 3.55
N ASP A 182 -25.89 10.35 2.53
CA ASP A 182 -27.17 9.84 2.04
C ASP A 182 -27.93 9.08 3.15
N ILE A 183 -27.24 8.26 3.95
CA ILE A 183 -27.84 7.59 5.12
C ILE A 183 -28.37 8.61 6.13
N TYR A 184 -27.59 9.65 6.43
CA TYR A 184 -28.01 10.71 7.35
C TYR A 184 -29.18 11.53 6.79
N LEU A 185 -29.15 11.85 5.49
CA LEU A 185 -30.23 12.61 4.85
C LEU A 185 -31.56 11.83 4.81
N SER A 186 -31.50 10.49 4.72
CA SER A 186 -32.66 9.62 4.80
C SER A 186 -33.20 9.45 6.23
N ASP A 187 -32.33 9.53 7.23
CA ASP A 187 -32.65 9.46 8.66
C ASP A 187 -31.82 10.47 9.45
N LYS A 188 -32.38 11.66 9.67
CA LYS A 188 -31.71 12.77 10.38
C LYS A 188 -31.39 12.47 11.86
N HIS A 189 -31.94 11.39 12.43
CA HIS A 189 -31.61 10.93 13.78
C HIS A 189 -30.34 10.06 13.81
N ASN A 190 -29.85 9.61 12.67
CA ASN A 190 -28.65 8.78 12.57
C ASN A 190 -27.36 9.63 12.70
N LEU A 191 -27.06 10.04 13.94
CA LEU A 191 -25.85 10.81 14.23
C LEU A 191 -24.55 10.06 13.92
N SER A 192 -24.57 8.71 13.96
CA SER A 192 -23.41 7.90 13.59
C SER A 192 -23.07 8.07 12.12
N ALA A 193 -24.05 8.05 11.23
CA ALA A 193 -23.84 8.28 9.80
C ALA A 193 -23.32 9.70 9.56
N LYS A 194 -23.91 10.73 10.20
CA LYS A 194 -23.41 12.11 10.12
C LYS A 194 -21.94 12.22 10.53
N ALA A 195 -21.59 11.66 11.69
CA ALA A 195 -20.23 11.69 12.21
C ALA A 195 -19.23 10.96 11.28
N LYS A 196 -19.66 9.85 10.65
CA LYS A 196 -18.85 9.14 9.64
C LYS A 196 -18.63 10.00 8.39
N ALA A 197 -19.66 10.68 7.86
CA ALA A 197 -19.52 11.60 6.72
C ALA A 197 -18.54 12.73 7.03
N GLU A 198 -18.67 13.39 8.18
CA GLU A 198 -17.76 14.44 8.67
C GLU A 198 -16.30 13.92 8.81
N LYS A 199 -16.15 12.71 9.37
CA LYS A 199 -14.84 12.05 9.52
C LYS A 199 -14.18 11.79 8.18
N TYR A 200 -14.93 11.21 7.22
CA TYR A 200 -14.36 10.89 5.92
C TYR A 200 -14.06 12.13 5.08
N ALA A 201 -14.85 13.21 5.20
CA ALA A 201 -14.54 14.49 4.58
C ALA A 201 -13.19 15.04 5.06
N LYS A 202 -12.95 15.04 6.39
CA LYS A 202 -11.65 15.45 6.97
C LYS A 202 -10.50 14.58 6.50
N ILE A 203 -10.70 13.25 6.49
CA ILE A 203 -9.67 12.29 6.09
C ILE A 203 -9.29 12.48 4.62
N THR A 204 -10.28 12.64 3.74
CA THR A 204 -10.04 12.86 2.31
C THR A 204 -9.32 14.20 2.09
N ALA A 205 -9.78 15.28 2.74
CA ALA A 205 -9.14 16.58 2.67
C ALA A 205 -7.68 16.52 3.13
N LYS A 206 -7.41 15.93 4.31
CA LYS A 206 -6.05 15.76 4.83
C LYS A 206 -5.16 14.98 3.86
N THR A 207 -5.66 13.86 3.33
CA THR A 207 -4.90 13.05 2.39
C THR A 207 -4.54 13.84 1.12
N ILE A 208 -5.49 14.61 0.58
CA ILE A 208 -5.26 15.44 -0.60
C ILE A 208 -4.25 16.55 -0.32
N ILE A 209 -4.36 17.23 0.81
CA ILE A 209 -3.41 18.31 1.17
C ILE A 209 -2.00 17.76 1.40
N SER A 210 -1.86 16.54 1.89
CA SER A 210 -0.56 15.88 2.11
C SER A 210 0.09 15.36 0.81
N ILE A 211 -0.61 15.37 -0.34
CA ILE A 211 -0.04 14.95 -1.63
C ILE A 211 1.18 15.83 -1.98
N GLY A 212 2.31 15.19 -2.20
CA GLY A 212 3.52 15.85 -2.71
C GLY A 212 4.43 16.49 -1.65
N GLY A 213 4.25 16.24 -0.36
CA GLY A 213 5.26 16.68 0.58
C GLY A 213 4.92 16.58 2.05
N GLY A 214 5.58 15.79 2.80
CA GLY A 214 5.89 15.83 4.21
C GLY A 214 4.75 16.09 5.22
N ASP A 215 5.01 15.72 6.47
CA ASP A 215 4.18 16.10 7.62
C ASP A 215 4.12 17.64 7.78
N ALA A 216 3.10 18.15 8.47
CA ALA A 216 2.91 19.58 8.73
C ALA A 216 4.19 20.31 9.21
N ALA A 217 5.08 19.60 9.90
CA ALA A 217 6.40 20.10 10.28
C ALA A 217 7.31 20.45 9.08
N ALA A 218 7.11 19.82 7.92
CA ALA A 218 7.87 20.12 6.71
C ALA A 218 7.45 21.44 6.04
N TYR A 219 6.27 21.96 6.36
CA TYR A 219 5.76 23.22 5.78
C TYR A 219 6.26 24.49 6.50
N GLY A 220 6.90 24.36 7.66
CA GLY A 220 7.50 25.47 8.39
C GLY A 220 6.53 26.64 8.59
N ALA A 221 6.94 27.84 8.19
CA ALA A 221 6.13 29.07 8.30
C ALA A 221 4.80 29.03 7.48
N ASN A 222 4.67 28.12 6.54
CA ASN A 222 3.48 27.97 5.69
C ASN A 222 2.45 26.98 6.25
N ALA A 223 2.71 26.34 7.40
CA ALA A 223 1.82 25.30 7.98
C ALA A 223 0.38 25.80 8.11
N PHE A 224 0.17 27.04 8.53
CA PHE A 224 -1.16 27.66 8.61
C PHE A 224 -1.98 27.56 7.33
N PHE A 225 -1.36 27.81 6.16
CA PHE A 225 -2.08 27.78 4.87
C PHE A 225 -2.52 26.37 4.52
N TYR A 226 -1.74 25.34 4.85
CA TYR A 226 -2.09 23.95 4.60
C TYR A 226 -3.17 23.47 5.57
N ASP A 227 -3.08 23.78 6.86
CA ASP A 227 -4.10 23.42 7.84
C ASP A 227 -5.44 24.11 7.54
N ALA A 228 -5.42 25.39 7.17
CA ALA A 228 -6.61 26.11 6.78
C ALA A 228 -7.20 25.60 5.45
N ALA A 229 -6.35 25.19 4.50
CA ALA A 229 -6.79 24.57 3.23
C ALA A 229 -7.42 23.20 3.46
N GLU A 230 -6.91 22.40 4.41
CA GLU A 230 -7.53 21.13 4.82
C GLU A 230 -8.96 21.37 5.34
N GLY A 231 -9.12 22.34 6.25
CA GLY A 231 -10.44 22.70 6.80
C GLY A 231 -11.41 23.22 5.73
N LEU A 232 -10.94 24.09 4.84
CA LEU A 232 -11.71 24.59 3.69
C LEU A 232 -12.17 23.43 2.79
N LEU A 233 -11.25 22.54 2.44
CA LEU A 233 -11.54 21.41 1.54
C LEU A 233 -12.54 20.45 2.18
N ALA A 234 -12.36 20.11 3.47
CA ALA A 234 -13.30 19.27 4.21
C ALA A 234 -14.69 19.88 4.30
N SER A 235 -14.77 21.21 4.48
CA SER A 235 -16.02 21.98 4.49
C SER A 235 -16.76 21.86 3.16
N LEU A 236 -16.09 22.10 2.03
CA LEU A 236 -16.70 22.06 0.71
C LEU A 236 -17.07 20.63 0.27
N ILE A 237 -16.25 19.63 0.63
CA ILE A 237 -16.61 18.22 0.42
C ILE A 237 -17.91 17.87 1.16
N LEU A 238 -18.04 18.34 2.41
CA LEU A 238 -19.24 18.07 3.22
C LEU A 238 -20.48 18.74 2.63
N LEU A 239 -20.36 20.03 2.21
CA LEU A 239 -21.47 20.76 1.57
C LEU A 239 -21.86 20.12 0.24
N LEU A 240 -20.91 19.71 -0.57
CA LEU A 240 -21.18 19.03 -1.82
C LEU A 240 -21.94 17.71 -1.60
N ALA A 241 -21.54 16.93 -0.59
CA ALA A 241 -22.21 15.69 -0.24
C ALA A 241 -23.65 15.91 0.28
N GLU A 242 -23.91 17.05 0.96
CA GLU A 242 -25.21 17.36 1.55
C GLU A 242 -26.19 17.98 0.54
N PHE A 243 -25.71 18.86 -0.34
CA PHE A 243 -26.57 19.68 -1.22
C PHE A 243 -26.45 19.36 -2.71
N GLY A 244 -25.38 18.66 -3.15
CA GLY A 244 -25.17 18.34 -4.55
C GLY A 244 -26.06 17.20 -5.06
N GLU A 245 -26.33 17.21 -6.35
CA GLU A 245 -26.93 16.08 -7.04
C GLU A 245 -25.94 14.90 -7.08
N LYS A 246 -26.43 13.65 -7.17
CA LYS A 246 -25.57 12.46 -7.10
C LYS A 246 -24.44 12.45 -8.13
N ASN A 247 -24.69 12.95 -9.33
CA ASN A 247 -23.74 13.04 -10.44
C ASN A 247 -22.78 14.24 -10.35
N GLU A 248 -22.98 15.12 -9.38
CA GLU A 248 -22.14 16.29 -9.12
C GLU A 248 -21.18 16.09 -7.94
N ARG A 249 -21.42 15.07 -7.10
CA ARG A 249 -20.72 14.84 -5.82
C ARG A 249 -19.37 14.15 -6.02
N HIS A 250 -18.41 14.85 -6.61
CA HIS A 250 -17.06 14.35 -6.90
C HIS A 250 -15.99 15.45 -6.72
N ILE A 251 -14.73 15.05 -6.67
CA ILE A 251 -13.62 15.95 -6.32
C ILE A 251 -13.43 17.10 -7.32
N VAL A 252 -13.76 16.88 -8.58
CA VAL A 252 -13.61 17.92 -9.62
C VAL A 252 -14.65 19.02 -9.44
N SER A 253 -15.86 18.69 -8.95
CA SER A 253 -16.85 19.71 -8.51
C SER A 253 -16.31 20.57 -7.37
N VAL A 254 -15.58 19.98 -6.41
CA VAL A 254 -14.94 20.74 -5.33
C VAL A 254 -13.90 21.71 -5.88
N PHE A 255 -13.08 21.27 -6.83
CA PHE A 255 -12.12 22.15 -7.50
C PHE A 255 -12.81 23.33 -8.18
N LYS A 256 -13.82 23.03 -8.99
CA LYS A 256 -14.60 24.05 -9.72
C LYS A 256 -15.26 25.04 -8.75
N MET A 257 -15.84 24.53 -7.67
CA MET A 257 -16.46 25.33 -6.63
C MET A 257 -15.48 26.28 -5.96
N ILE A 258 -14.23 25.84 -5.66
CA ILE A 258 -13.22 26.74 -5.10
C ILE A 258 -12.88 27.86 -6.09
N GLN A 259 -12.76 27.54 -7.38
CA GLN A 259 -12.53 28.56 -8.41
C GLN A 259 -13.68 29.60 -8.46
N ASP A 260 -14.93 29.13 -8.48
CA ASP A 260 -16.10 30.01 -8.52
C ASP A 260 -16.23 30.87 -7.25
N LEU A 261 -15.85 30.34 -6.08
CA LEU A 261 -15.89 31.05 -4.79
C LEU A 261 -14.75 32.08 -4.63
N LEU A 262 -13.68 32.00 -5.42
CA LEU A 262 -12.65 33.06 -5.50
C LEU A 262 -13.23 34.34 -6.12
N GLU A 263 -14.19 34.22 -7.02
CA GLU A 263 -14.82 35.38 -7.62
C GLU A 263 -15.75 36.08 -6.62
N PRO A 264 -15.63 37.40 -6.48
CA PRO A 264 -16.54 38.16 -5.61
C PRO A 264 -17.99 38.07 -6.10
N VAL A 265 -18.93 37.96 -5.16
CA VAL A 265 -20.35 38.02 -5.50
C VAL A 265 -20.70 39.46 -5.88
N ARG A 266 -21.13 39.69 -7.12
CA ARG A 266 -21.71 40.96 -7.56
C ARG A 266 -23.20 40.94 -7.21
N GLU A 267 -23.59 41.54 -6.09
CA GLU A 267 -25.00 41.80 -5.79
C GLU A 267 -25.56 42.78 -6.81
N LYS A 268 -26.61 42.34 -7.50
CA LYS A 268 -27.30 43.07 -8.58
C LYS A 268 -28.12 44.26 -8.11
N GLN A 269 -27.92 44.93 -7.05
CA GLN A 269 -28.56 46.15 -6.62
C GLN A 269 -28.21 46.51 -5.17
N SER A 270 -27.06 47.04 -4.88
CA SER A 270 -26.95 47.97 -3.77
C SER A 270 -26.32 49.29 -4.27
N VAL A 271 -27.00 50.39 -4.02
CA VAL A 271 -26.58 51.74 -4.38
C VAL A 271 -25.37 52.19 -3.52
N LYS A 272 -24.93 51.38 -2.57
CA LYS A 272 -23.82 51.68 -1.68
C LYS A 272 -22.56 50.84 -2.02
N LYS A 273 -21.41 51.47 -2.09
CA LYS A 273 -20.08 50.92 -2.25
C LYS A 273 -19.62 50.18 -0.97
N THR A 274 -20.25 49.08 -0.60
CA THR A 274 -19.63 48.11 0.30
C THR A 274 -18.61 47.30 -0.48
N ALA A 275 -17.47 47.00 0.10
CA ALA A 275 -16.45 46.16 -0.53
C ALA A 275 -17.08 44.82 -0.91
N PRO A 276 -16.85 44.29 -2.10
CA PRO A 276 -17.45 43.04 -2.54
C PRO A 276 -17.03 41.91 -1.59
N LYS A 277 -18.00 41.25 -0.96
CA LYS A 277 -17.77 40.08 -0.10
C LYS A 277 -17.22 38.92 -0.96
N SER A 278 -16.26 38.18 -0.45
CA SER A 278 -15.81 36.94 -1.07
C SER A 278 -16.98 35.96 -1.19
N GLY A 279 -17.06 35.26 -2.31
CA GLY A 279 -18.10 34.25 -2.55
C GLY A 279 -18.15 33.19 -1.46
N PHE A 280 -16.99 32.85 -0.90
CA PHE A 280 -16.89 31.88 0.21
C PHE A 280 -17.53 32.40 1.50
N LYS A 281 -17.24 33.63 1.90
CA LYS A 281 -17.87 34.23 3.09
C LYS A 281 -19.38 34.33 2.91
N ALA A 282 -19.84 34.77 1.74
CA ALA A 282 -21.27 34.85 1.42
C ALA A 282 -21.99 33.48 1.48
N LEU A 283 -21.32 32.39 1.10
CA LEU A 283 -21.84 31.03 1.25
C LEU A 283 -21.93 30.63 2.74
N MET A 284 -20.88 30.90 3.53
CA MET A 284 -20.84 30.51 4.94
C MET A 284 -21.84 31.29 5.81
N GLU A 285 -22.15 32.54 5.47
CA GLU A 285 -23.17 33.35 6.12
C GLU A 285 -24.60 32.82 5.94
N ARG A 286 -24.83 32.00 4.89
CA ARG A 286 -26.12 31.36 4.64
C ARG A 286 -26.34 30.06 5.43
N LEU A 287 -25.32 29.60 6.17
CA LEU A 287 -25.37 28.40 7.00
C LEU A 287 -25.61 28.76 8.46
N PRO A 288 -26.37 27.95 9.20
CA PRO A 288 -26.48 28.09 10.66
C PRO A 288 -25.11 28.02 11.35
N ASP A 289 -24.96 28.70 12.51
CA ASP A 289 -23.68 28.72 13.23
C ASP A 289 -23.24 27.33 13.70
N GLU A 290 -24.20 26.43 13.96
CA GLU A 290 -23.94 25.04 14.37
C GLU A 290 -23.56 24.13 13.21
N HIS A 291 -23.60 24.63 11.97
CA HIS A 291 -23.34 23.81 10.80
C HIS A 291 -21.87 23.39 10.73
N LYS A 292 -21.61 22.08 10.64
CA LYS A 292 -20.25 21.54 10.70
C LYS A 292 -19.32 22.02 9.59
N ALA A 293 -19.84 22.28 8.40
CA ALA A 293 -19.04 22.85 7.32
C ALA A 293 -18.50 24.23 7.70
N LYS A 294 -19.30 25.07 8.39
CA LYS A 294 -18.86 26.38 8.89
C LYS A 294 -17.73 26.25 9.92
N TRP A 295 -17.84 25.26 10.84
CA TRP A 295 -16.79 25.02 11.83
C TRP A 295 -15.51 24.50 11.18
N LEU A 296 -15.61 23.59 10.21
CA LEU A 296 -14.43 23.08 9.48
C LEU A 296 -13.68 24.18 8.74
N ALA A 297 -14.42 25.11 8.16
CA ALA A 297 -13.88 26.26 7.44
C ALA A 297 -13.34 27.38 8.37
N GLY A 298 -13.48 27.25 9.68
CA GLY A 298 -13.25 28.34 10.66
C GLY A 298 -11.92 29.08 10.48
N SER A 299 -10.82 28.37 10.32
CA SER A 299 -9.50 28.99 10.11
C SER A 299 -9.40 29.80 8.83
N ALA A 300 -10.00 29.32 7.74
CA ALA A 300 -10.06 30.04 6.47
C ALA A 300 -11.05 31.23 6.56
N LEU A 301 -12.22 31.00 7.17
CA LEU A 301 -13.31 31.96 7.27
C LEU A 301 -12.93 33.21 8.08
N HIS A 302 -12.21 33.05 9.18
CA HIS A 302 -11.80 34.13 10.08
C HIS A 302 -10.44 34.76 9.69
N SER A 303 -9.82 34.30 8.63
CA SER A 303 -8.59 34.91 8.12
C SER A 303 -8.87 36.22 7.37
N ALA A 304 -7.83 37.09 7.29
CA ALA A 304 -7.90 38.26 6.41
C ALA A 304 -8.11 37.84 4.94
N ASP A 305 -8.77 38.66 4.14
CA ASP A 305 -9.13 38.31 2.75
C ASP A 305 -7.94 37.84 1.92
N GLN A 306 -6.79 38.47 2.05
CA GLN A 306 -5.58 38.07 1.33
C GLN A 306 -5.05 36.70 1.79
N ALA A 307 -5.13 36.40 3.08
CA ALA A 307 -4.76 35.09 3.61
C ALA A 307 -5.73 34.02 3.15
N MET A 308 -7.03 34.31 3.12
CA MET A 308 -8.05 33.40 2.59
C MET A 308 -7.81 33.07 1.11
N LEU A 309 -7.47 34.04 0.28
CA LEU A 309 -7.09 33.80 -1.13
C LEU A 309 -5.88 32.86 -1.23
N SER A 310 -4.90 33.03 -0.34
CA SER A 310 -3.72 32.14 -0.27
C SER A 310 -4.11 30.70 0.15
N VAL A 311 -5.01 30.55 1.11
CA VAL A 311 -5.58 29.26 1.53
C VAL A 311 -6.29 28.57 0.37
N MET A 312 -7.16 29.29 -0.35
CA MET A 312 -7.89 28.75 -1.50
C MET A 312 -6.93 28.37 -2.65
N SER A 313 -5.92 29.19 -2.92
CA SER A 313 -4.87 28.88 -3.91
C SER A 313 -4.06 27.64 -3.52
N THR A 314 -3.79 27.44 -2.21
CA THR A 314 -3.13 26.24 -1.71
C THR A 314 -3.99 24.99 -1.96
N ALA A 315 -5.28 25.06 -1.66
CA ALA A 315 -6.21 23.96 -1.92
C ALA A 315 -6.28 23.61 -3.43
N LEU A 316 -6.42 24.63 -4.30
CA LEU A 316 -6.44 24.44 -5.75
C LEU A 316 -5.15 23.81 -6.27
N SER A 317 -4.00 24.25 -5.77
CA SER A 317 -2.70 23.68 -6.15
C SER A 317 -2.63 22.16 -5.87
N ARG A 318 -3.21 21.71 -4.76
CA ARG A 318 -3.27 20.28 -4.42
C ARG A 318 -4.28 19.51 -5.27
N LEU A 319 -5.38 20.16 -5.61
CA LEU A 319 -6.43 19.55 -6.44
C LEU A 319 -6.05 19.48 -7.91
N ASN A 320 -5.08 20.26 -8.39
CA ASN A 320 -4.62 20.22 -9.79
C ASN A 320 -4.21 18.81 -10.24
N SER A 321 -3.72 17.97 -9.33
CA SER A 321 -3.36 16.58 -9.65
C SER A 321 -4.55 15.71 -10.10
N PHE A 322 -5.79 16.15 -9.84
CA PHE A 322 -7.02 15.46 -10.23
C PHE A 322 -7.65 16.01 -11.52
N ILE A 323 -7.12 17.13 -12.03
CA ILE A 323 -7.72 17.85 -13.16
C ILE A 323 -7.05 17.41 -14.46
N ASP A 324 -7.62 16.36 -15.00
CA ASP A 324 -7.24 15.75 -16.25
C ASP A 324 -8.51 15.13 -16.84
N SER A 325 -8.83 15.46 -18.09
CA SER A 325 -10.06 15.00 -18.75
C SER A 325 -10.21 13.47 -18.78
N GLU A 326 -9.11 12.73 -18.76
CA GLU A 326 -9.12 11.29 -18.66
C GLU A 326 -9.36 10.82 -17.22
N MET A 327 -8.72 11.47 -16.21
CA MET A 327 -8.93 11.14 -14.81
C MET A 327 -10.36 11.43 -14.34
N GLU A 328 -11.01 12.43 -14.90
CA GLU A 328 -12.44 12.72 -14.66
C GLU A 328 -13.32 11.52 -14.98
N GLN A 329 -12.93 10.69 -15.97
CA GLN A 329 -13.68 9.48 -16.33
C GLN A 329 -13.66 8.41 -15.22
N ILE A 330 -12.65 8.41 -14.38
CA ILE A 330 -12.58 7.55 -13.19
C ILE A 330 -13.28 8.20 -11.99
N LEU A 331 -13.06 9.49 -11.76
CA LEU A 331 -13.36 10.17 -10.50
C LEU A 331 -14.79 10.70 -10.38
N CYS A 332 -15.44 11.00 -11.51
CA CYS A 332 -16.66 11.80 -11.51
C CYS A 332 -17.98 10.99 -11.61
N PHE A 333 -17.88 9.68 -11.64
CA PHE A 333 -19.06 8.82 -11.77
C PHE A 333 -19.26 7.95 -10.52
N GLY A 334 -19.57 6.68 -10.69
CA GLY A 334 -19.78 5.74 -9.60
C GLY A 334 -18.52 5.27 -8.90
N THR A 335 -18.65 4.19 -8.17
CA THR A 335 -17.53 3.50 -7.51
C THR A 335 -17.72 2.00 -7.72
N ALA A 336 -16.76 1.38 -8.43
CA ALA A 336 -16.75 -0.05 -8.64
C ALA A 336 -16.10 -0.81 -7.47
N LEU A 337 -15.34 -0.12 -6.62
CA LEU A 337 -14.71 -0.69 -5.45
C LEU A 337 -15.70 -0.72 -4.28
N ASP A 338 -16.36 -1.84 -4.12
CA ASP A 338 -17.27 -2.09 -3.01
C ASP A 338 -16.57 -2.94 -1.94
N ALA A 339 -16.22 -2.32 -0.83
CA ALA A 339 -15.52 -2.99 0.26
C ALA A 339 -16.35 -4.12 0.89
N GLU A 340 -17.68 -4.01 0.91
CA GLU A 340 -18.54 -5.04 1.46
C GLU A 340 -18.52 -6.29 0.58
N LYS A 341 -18.66 -6.14 -0.74
CA LYS A 341 -18.48 -7.24 -1.70
C LYS A 341 -17.07 -7.81 -1.62
N PHE A 342 -16.06 -6.96 -1.54
CA PHE A 342 -14.67 -7.36 -1.43
C PHE A 342 -14.38 -8.23 -0.20
N CYS A 343 -15.06 -7.99 0.92
CA CYS A 343 -14.92 -8.78 2.14
C CYS A 343 -15.78 -10.04 2.19
N LYS A 344 -16.98 -10.00 1.57
CA LYS A 344 -17.98 -11.08 1.69
C LYS A 344 -18.01 -12.02 0.48
N GLU A 345 -17.63 -11.52 -0.69
CA GLU A 345 -17.64 -12.25 -1.94
C GLU A 345 -16.21 -12.37 -2.50
N LYS A 346 -15.98 -13.39 -3.34
CA LYS A 346 -14.70 -13.51 -4.05
C LYS A 346 -14.50 -12.32 -4.99
N SER A 347 -13.54 -11.48 -4.68
CA SER A 347 -13.31 -10.25 -5.45
C SER A 347 -11.84 -10.04 -5.74
N ALA A 348 -11.53 -9.61 -6.96
CA ALA A 348 -10.21 -9.25 -7.42
C ALA A 348 -10.20 -7.80 -7.90
N ILE A 349 -9.42 -6.96 -7.24
CA ILE A 349 -9.22 -5.56 -7.61
C ILE A 349 -7.83 -5.42 -8.19
N PHE A 350 -7.73 -4.92 -9.43
CA PHE A 350 -6.47 -4.59 -10.07
C PHE A 350 -6.34 -3.08 -10.21
N ILE A 351 -5.20 -2.53 -9.80
CA ILE A 351 -4.87 -1.11 -9.98
C ILE A 351 -3.68 -1.05 -10.93
N VAL A 352 -3.91 -0.60 -12.15
CA VAL A 352 -2.90 -0.48 -13.19
C VAL A 352 -2.30 0.92 -13.17
N LEU A 353 -0.98 0.98 -13.06
CA LEU A 353 -0.24 2.24 -13.00
C LEU A 353 0.51 2.50 -14.30
N PRO A 354 0.56 3.76 -14.77
CA PRO A 354 1.42 4.12 -15.89
C PRO A 354 2.89 4.13 -15.45
N GLU A 355 3.77 3.40 -16.15
CA GLU A 355 5.21 3.40 -15.83
C GLU A 355 5.86 4.77 -16.15
N GLU A 356 5.32 5.45 -17.16
CA GLU A 356 5.79 6.73 -17.68
C GLU A 356 5.33 7.96 -16.88
N ASP A 357 4.24 7.81 -16.09
CA ASP A 357 3.63 8.94 -15.38
C ASP A 357 3.41 8.63 -13.89
N VAL A 358 4.43 8.89 -13.10
CA VAL A 358 4.38 8.73 -11.64
C VAL A 358 3.47 9.76 -10.95
N SER A 359 3.02 10.81 -11.66
CA SER A 359 2.15 11.84 -11.08
C SER A 359 0.80 11.26 -10.63
N LYS A 360 0.33 10.18 -11.26
CA LYS A 360 -0.93 9.49 -10.93
C LYS A 360 -0.81 8.49 -9.77
N TYR A 361 0.40 8.20 -9.28
CA TYR A 361 0.62 7.19 -8.23
C TYR A 361 0.01 7.55 -6.87
N PHE A 362 -0.24 8.83 -6.60
CA PHE A 362 -0.95 9.25 -5.38
C PHE A 362 -2.35 8.64 -5.28
N MET A 363 -3.01 8.37 -6.41
CA MET A 363 -4.32 7.72 -6.45
C MET A 363 -4.30 6.33 -5.83
N VAL A 364 -3.23 5.57 -6.06
CA VAL A 364 -3.06 4.23 -5.46
C VAL A 364 -3.04 4.31 -3.94
N SER A 365 -2.26 5.25 -3.39
CA SER A 365 -2.17 5.47 -1.95
C SER A 365 -3.53 5.84 -1.36
N LEU A 366 -4.25 6.72 -2.03
CA LEU A 366 -5.58 7.15 -1.62
C LEU A 366 -6.60 6.00 -1.65
N ILE A 367 -6.62 5.22 -2.74
CA ILE A 367 -7.52 4.08 -2.92
C ILE A 367 -7.25 2.99 -1.87
N ILE A 368 -5.99 2.60 -1.69
CA ILE A 368 -5.62 1.59 -0.69
C ILE A 368 -6.03 2.04 0.72
N GLN A 369 -5.79 3.30 1.05
CA GLN A 369 -6.16 3.86 2.35
C GLN A 369 -7.67 3.86 2.57
N GLN A 370 -8.45 4.27 1.57
CA GLN A 370 -9.91 4.28 1.67
C GLN A 370 -10.47 2.87 1.82
N LEU A 371 -10.08 1.96 0.91
CA LEU A 371 -10.54 0.57 0.95
C LEU A 371 -10.17 -0.11 2.29
N TYR A 372 -8.95 0.10 2.77
CA TYR A 372 -8.51 -0.44 4.06
C TYR A 372 -9.40 0.02 5.22
N ARG A 373 -9.77 1.31 5.26
CA ARG A 373 -10.63 1.85 6.32
C ARG A 373 -12.04 1.28 6.29
N GLU A 374 -12.60 1.08 5.10
CA GLU A 374 -13.89 0.42 4.96
C GLU A 374 -13.84 -1.03 5.43
N ILE A 375 -12.78 -1.76 5.04
CA ILE A 375 -12.56 -3.14 5.47
C ILE A 375 -12.47 -3.25 6.99
N LEU A 376 -11.81 -2.29 7.67
CA LEU A 376 -11.76 -2.26 9.13
C LEU A 376 -13.14 -2.14 9.77
N VAL A 377 -14.01 -1.26 9.22
CA VAL A 377 -15.39 -1.11 9.71
C VAL A 377 -16.16 -2.42 9.55
N ILE A 378 -16.03 -3.06 8.39
CA ILE A 378 -16.68 -4.35 8.12
C ILE A 378 -16.16 -5.45 9.05
N ALA A 379 -14.85 -5.48 9.31
CA ALA A 379 -14.27 -6.43 10.26
C ALA A 379 -14.81 -6.22 11.68
N ASP A 380 -14.90 -4.96 12.13
CA ASP A 380 -15.43 -4.61 13.45
C ASP A 380 -16.92 -5.02 13.58
N GLU A 381 -17.73 -4.82 12.55
CA GLU A 381 -19.14 -5.26 12.48
C GLU A 381 -19.27 -6.80 12.48
N ASN A 382 -18.23 -7.53 12.02
CA ASN A 382 -18.17 -8.99 12.04
C ASN A 382 -17.41 -9.56 13.26
N GLY A 383 -17.44 -8.87 14.40
CA GLY A 383 -16.81 -9.36 15.63
C GLY A 383 -15.29 -9.21 15.67
N GLY A 384 -14.75 -8.24 14.94
CA GLY A 384 -13.33 -7.87 14.92
C GLY A 384 -12.49 -8.66 13.90
N ARG A 385 -13.10 -9.52 13.07
CA ARG A 385 -12.37 -10.36 12.11
C ARG A 385 -13.18 -10.62 10.84
N LEU A 386 -12.52 -10.57 9.69
CA LEU A 386 -13.16 -10.92 8.42
C LEU A 386 -13.45 -12.42 8.31
N PRO A 387 -14.55 -12.83 7.66
CA PRO A 387 -14.86 -14.24 7.41
C PRO A 387 -13.80 -14.89 6.51
N ASN A 388 -13.41 -14.22 5.43
CA ASN A 388 -12.36 -14.62 4.51
C ASN A 388 -11.12 -13.75 4.66
N ARG A 389 -9.95 -14.30 4.37
CA ARG A 389 -8.71 -13.53 4.30
C ARG A 389 -8.73 -12.60 3.08
N VAL A 390 -8.29 -11.37 3.31
CA VAL A 390 -8.11 -10.37 2.27
C VAL A 390 -6.61 -10.12 2.08
N MET A 391 -6.15 -10.12 0.83
CA MET A 391 -4.75 -9.96 0.46
C MET A 391 -4.54 -8.65 -0.31
N PHE A 392 -3.58 -7.85 0.12
CA PHE A 392 -3.09 -6.70 -0.65
C PHE A 392 -1.73 -7.05 -1.23
N TYR A 393 -1.68 -7.38 -2.52
CA TYR A 393 -0.43 -7.58 -3.25
C TYR A 393 0.04 -6.22 -3.80
N CYS A 394 0.88 -5.53 -3.04
CA CYS A 394 1.38 -4.22 -3.40
C CYS A 394 2.73 -4.37 -4.14
N ASP A 395 2.68 -4.65 -5.44
CA ASP A 395 3.89 -4.66 -6.27
C ASP A 395 4.40 -3.23 -6.44
N GLU A 396 5.71 -3.07 -6.44
CA GLU A 396 6.42 -1.78 -6.44
C GLU A 396 6.00 -0.84 -5.28
N PHE A 397 5.67 -1.41 -4.10
CA PHE A 397 5.25 -0.65 -2.91
C PHE A 397 6.21 0.49 -2.54
N GLY A 398 7.50 0.32 -2.80
CA GLY A 398 8.52 1.33 -2.54
C GLY A 398 8.52 2.51 -3.53
N THR A 399 7.75 2.46 -4.63
CA THR A 399 7.62 3.55 -5.61
C THR A 399 6.39 4.41 -5.38
N PHE A 400 5.41 3.92 -4.62
CA PHE A 400 4.22 4.70 -4.29
C PHE A 400 4.58 5.89 -3.40
N PRO A 401 3.88 7.04 -3.52
CA PRO A 401 3.92 8.05 -2.48
C PRO A 401 3.50 7.45 -1.13
N LYS A 402 3.97 8.06 -0.06
CA LYS A 402 3.61 7.62 1.31
C LYS A 402 2.10 7.40 1.41
N ILE A 403 1.69 6.20 1.82
CA ILE A 403 0.32 5.93 2.22
C ILE A 403 0.15 6.45 3.64
N GLU A 404 -0.67 7.46 3.82
CA GLU A 404 -0.91 8.05 5.14
C GLU A 404 -1.49 7.02 6.10
N GLY A 405 -0.79 6.79 7.21
CA GLY A 405 -1.15 5.75 8.17
C GLY A 405 -0.74 4.33 7.79
N ALA A 406 0.20 4.14 6.84
CA ALA A 406 0.70 2.81 6.48
C ALA A 406 1.28 2.07 7.69
N GLU A 407 2.00 2.77 8.57
CA GLU A 407 2.56 2.20 9.79
C GLU A 407 1.45 1.58 10.67
N ALA A 408 0.32 2.26 10.79
CA ALA A 408 -0.86 1.76 11.50
C ALA A 408 -1.52 0.58 10.75
N MET A 409 -1.53 0.60 9.41
CA MET A 409 -2.04 -0.52 8.62
C MET A 409 -1.24 -1.80 8.90
N PHE A 410 0.08 -1.73 8.89
CA PHE A 410 0.94 -2.89 9.20
C PHE A 410 0.84 -3.32 10.66
N SER A 411 0.59 -2.42 11.59
CA SER A 411 0.49 -2.77 13.02
C SER A 411 -0.85 -3.41 13.39
N ALA A 412 -1.97 -2.92 12.86
CA ALA A 412 -3.31 -3.22 13.37
C ALA A 412 -4.11 -4.25 12.56
N SER A 413 -3.78 -4.49 11.29
CA SER A 413 -4.67 -5.22 10.39
C SER A 413 -4.57 -6.75 10.48
N ARG A 414 -3.49 -7.30 11.01
CA ARG A 414 -3.27 -8.76 11.11
C ARG A 414 -4.41 -9.51 11.79
N SER A 415 -4.77 -9.08 12.97
CA SER A 415 -5.83 -9.73 13.77
C SER A 415 -7.18 -9.79 13.05
N ARG A 416 -7.37 -8.95 12.04
CA ARG A 416 -8.59 -8.85 11.23
C ARG A 416 -8.60 -9.71 9.97
N ARG A 417 -7.58 -10.56 9.76
CA ARG A 417 -7.35 -11.35 8.53
C ARG A 417 -7.07 -10.51 7.28
N ILE A 418 -6.48 -9.33 7.45
CA ILE A 418 -5.98 -8.52 6.35
C ILE A 418 -4.47 -8.76 6.26
N SER A 419 -3.99 -9.29 5.14
CA SER A 419 -2.57 -9.53 4.89
C SER A 419 -2.07 -8.59 3.81
N ILE A 420 -1.02 -7.83 4.13
CA ILE A 420 -0.35 -6.94 3.18
C ILE A 420 0.95 -7.61 2.75
N ILE A 421 1.13 -7.74 1.45
CA ILE A 421 2.36 -8.23 0.82
C ILE A 421 3.00 -7.05 0.11
N ALA A 422 3.96 -6.41 0.77
CA ALA A 422 4.72 -5.31 0.21
C ALA A 422 5.90 -5.88 -0.60
N ILE A 423 5.93 -5.59 -1.90
CA ILE A 423 6.99 -6.03 -2.81
C ILE A 423 7.86 -4.81 -3.15
N ILE A 424 9.15 -4.90 -2.79
CA ILE A 424 10.12 -3.82 -2.98
C ILE A 424 11.40 -4.33 -3.65
N GLN A 425 12.18 -3.40 -4.16
CA GLN A 425 13.49 -3.74 -4.75
C GLN A 425 14.62 -3.63 -3.71
N SER A 426 14.49 -2.72 -2.75
CA SER A 426 15.47 -2.50 -1.69
C SER A 426 14.84 -1.77 -0.50
N PHE A 427 15.48 -1.85 0.66
CA PHE A 427 15.09 -1.07 1.85
C PHE A 427 15.20 0.45 1.64
N ALA A 428 16.10 0.90 0.75
CA ALA A 428 16.25 2.31 0.44
C ALA A 428 14.97 2.95 -0.13
N GLN A 429 14.14 2.17 -0.84
CA GLN A 429 12.84 2.65 -1.34
C GLN A 429 11.86 2.94 -0.18
N LEU A 430 11.79 2.09 0.84
CA LEU A 430 10.98 2.35 2.02
C LEU A 430 11.48 3.57 2.79
N ASN A 431 12.81 3.66 2.97
CA ASN A 431 13.41 4.79 3.66
C ASN A 431 13.10 6.13 2.97
N LYS A 432 13.16 6.16 1.63
CA LYS A 432 12.83 7.35 0.85
C LYS A 432 11.40 7.84 1.12
N ASN A 433 10.43 6.93 1.22
CA ASN A 433 9.01 7.27 1.30
C ASN A 433 8.52 7.46 2.75
N TYR A 434 9.05 6.66 3.69
CA TYR A 434 8.55 6.61 5.07
C TYR A 434 9.56 7.12 6.10
N GLY A 435 10.78 7.49 5.68
CA GLY A 435 11.88 7.81 6.58
C GLY A 435 12.41 6.55 7.28
N LYS A 436 13.44 6.72 8.10
CA LYS A 436 14.09 5.62 8.81
C LYS A 436 13.14 4.95 9.82
N GLU A 437 12.44 5.75 10.61
CA GLU A 437 11.50 5.25 11.63
C GLU A 437 10.31 4.52 11.00
N GLY A 438 9.69 5.09 9.98
CA GLY A 438 8.58 4.44 9.27
C GLY A 438 9.02 3.15 8.57
N GLN A 439 10.22 3.10 7.98
CA GLN A 439 10.80 1.88 7.46
C GLN A 439 10.94 0.81 8.56
N GLU A 440 11.49 1.15 9.72
CA GLU A 440 11.65 0.24 10.86
C GLU A 440 10.29 -0.27 11.34
N ILE A 441 9.30 0.60 11.52
CA ILE A 441 7.94 0.21 11.93
C ILE A 441 7.31 -0.77 10.92
N ILE A 442 7.42 -0.52 9.62
CA ILE A 442 6.87 -1.39 8.59
C ILE A 442 7.58 -2.76 8.62
N THR A 443 8.92 -2.77 8.70
CA THR A 443 9.69 -4.02 8.69
C THR A 443 9.46 -4.85 9.95
N ASP A 444 9.36 -4.24 11.12
CA ASP A 444 9.11 -4.93 12.39
C ASP A 444 7.71 -5.54 12.46
N ASN A 445 6.75 -4.95 11.74
CA ASN A 445 5.40 -5.49 11.62
C ASN A 445 5.22 -6.50 10.49
N THR A 446 6.25 -6.76 9.68
CA THR A 446 6.26 -7.84 8.69
C THR A 446 6.90 -9.10 9.26
N GLN A 447 6.08 -10.03 9.76
CA GLN A 447 6.55 -11.26 10.41
C GLN A 447 7.08 -12.30 9.41
N LEU A 448 6.83 -12.11 8.13
CA LEU A 448 7.30 -12.95 7.05
C LEU A 448 8.10 -12.10 6.06
N THR A 449 9.39 -12.41 5.91
CA THR A 449 10.24 -11.70 4.95
C THR A 449 10.83 -12.70 3.95
N ILE A 450 10.71 -12.39 2.66
CA ILE A 450 11.17 -13.22 1.56
C ILE A 450 12.19 -12.43 0.75
N PHE A 451 13.40 -12.95 0.67
CA PHE A 451 14.48 -12.35 -0.11
C PHE A 451 14.74 -13.17 -1.37
N GLY A 452 14.78 -12.52 -2.53
CA GLY A 452 15.06 -13.18 -3.79
C GLY A 452 15.94 -12.35 -4.70
N GLY A 453 17.21 -12.71 -4.80
CA GLY A 453 18.17 -12.09 -5.71
C GLY A 453 18.53 -10.63 -5.36
N PHE A 454 19.81 -10.32 -5.52
CA PHE A 454 20.37 -9.01 -5.19
C PHE A 454 21.07 -8.41 -6.41
N ALA A 455 21.00 -7.10 -6.56
CA ALA A 455 21.88 -6.38 -7.46
C ALA A 455 23.35 -6.46 -6.94
N PRO A 456 24.36 -6.45 -7.81
CA PRO A 456 25.76 -6.58 -7.40
C PRO A 456 26.20 -5.60 -6.29
N ASN A 457 25.69 -4.38 -6.31
CA ASN A 457 26.00 -3.32 -5.35
C ASN A 457 24.92 -3.13 -4.27
N SER A 458 24.05 -4.13 -4.05
CA SER A 458 22.93 -4.00 -3.10
C SER A 458 23.42 -4.04 -1.65
N GLN A 459 23.08 -3.02 -0.87
CA GLN A 459 23.23 -3.01 0.59
C GLN A 459 22.23 -3.94 1.29
N SER A 460 21.13 -4.28 0.65
CA SER A 460 20.14 -5.21 1.21
C SER A 460 20.72 -6.61 1.49
N ALA A 461 21.77 -7.02 0.75
CA ALA A 461 22.48 -8.27 1.02
C ALA A 461 23.24 -8.23 2.35
N GLU A 462 23.79 -7.08 2.73
CA GLU A 462 24.47 -6.90 4.02
C GLU A 462 23.47 -6.94 5.18
N VAL A 463 22.33 -6.26 5.02
CA VAL A 463 21.25 -6.29 5.99
C VAL A 463 20.75 -7.70 6.21
N LEU A 464 20.53 -8.46 5.14
CA LEU A 464 20.11 -9.86 5.24
C LEU A 464 21.15 -10.75 5.87
N SER A 465 22.43 -10.62 5.49
CA SER A 465 23.52 -11.42 6.08
C SER A 465 23.58 -11.24 7.60
N LYS A 466 23.46 -10.00 8.08
CA LYS A 466 23.38 -9.68 9.52
C LYS A 466 22.12 -10.25 10.18
N ALA A 467 20.95 -10.12 9.54
CA ALA A 467 19.69 -10.63 10.06
C ALA A 467 19.65 -12.16 10.17
N LEU A 468 20.33 -12.86 9.29
CA LEU A 468 20.47 -14.33 9.36
C LEU A 468 21.32 -14.80 10.55
N GLY A 469 22.13 -13.90 11.12
CA GLY A 469 22.99 -14.19 12.26
C GLY A 469 24.24 -14.99 11.91
N GLU A 470 24.97 -15.36 12.95
CA GLU A 470 26.25 -16.07 12.85
C GLU A 470 26.14 -17.50 13.35
N GLN A 471 26.95 -18.37 12.77
CA GLN A 471 27.17 -19.76 13.20
C GLN A 471 28.62 -19.94 13.61
N THR A 472 28.87 -20.82 14.56
CA THR A 472 30.22 -21.22 14.94
C THR A 472 30.74 -22.23 13.94
N VAL A 473 31.90 -21.95 13.38
CA VAL A 473 32.63 -22.86 12.47
C VAL A 473 34.05 -23.11 12.98
N LEU A 474 34.58 -24.30 12.67
CA LEU A 474 35.97 -24.63 12.92
C LEU A 474 36.79 -24.08 11.75
N SER A 475 37.75 -23.23 12.05
CA SER A 475 38.74 -22.75 11.11
C SER A 475 40.10 -23.21 11.55
N GLY A 476 41.00 -23.41 10.61
CA GLY A 476 42.34 -23.88 10.96
C GLY A 476 43.40 -23.33 10.03
N SER A 477 44.62 -23.34 10.54
CA SER A 477 45.82 -23.04 9.79
C SER A 477 46.79 -24.25 9.83
N VAL A 478 47.49 -24.47 8.72
CA VAL A 478 48.51 -25.47 8.61
C VAL A 478 49.83 -24.78 8.31
N SER A 479 50.83 -24.99 9.15
CA SER A 479 52.19 -24.53 8.92
C SER A 479 53.03 -25.66 8.34
N HIS A 480 53.72 -25.37 7.24
CA HIS A 480 54.63 -26.28 6.58
C HIS A 480 56.10 -25.91 6.87
N GLY A 481 56.46 -25.65 8.15
CA GLY A 481 57.85 -25.46 8.58
C GLY A 481 58.60 -26.78 8.70
N LYS A 482 59.79 -26.75 9.38
CA LYS A 482 60.53 -27.95 9.70
C LYS A 482 59.70 -28.98 10.47
N GLU A 483 58.77 -28.52 11.27
CA GLU A 483 57.70 -29.34 11.89
C GLU A 483 56.34 -28.90 11.34
N LYS A 484 55.53 -29.87 10.84
CA LYS A 484 54.19 -29.63 10.37
C LYS A 484 53.28 -29.44 11.59
N SER A 485 52.65 -28.31 11.71
CA SER A 485 51.67 -28.05 12.78
C SER A 485 50.32 -27.64 12.21
N GLN A 486 49.25 -28.05 12.90
CA GLN A 486 47.91 -27.68 12.60
C GLN A 486 47.31 -27.01 13.83
N SER A 487 46.76 -25.80 13.65
CA SER A 487 46.01 -25.09 14.68
C SER A 487 44.55 -25.02 14.26
N LEU A 488 43.65 -25.40 15.14
CA LEU A 488 42.20 -25.31 14.96
C LEU A 488 41.65 -24.33 15.97
N GLN A 489 40.80 -23.41 15.49
CA GLN A 489 40.09 -22.45 16.34
C GLN A 489 38.61 -22.34 15.93
N MET A 490 37.76 -22.05 16.89
CA MET A 490 36.38 -21.71 16.60
C MET A 490 36.28 -20.24 16.25
N ILE A 491 35.53 -19.92 15.19
CA ILE A 491 35.27 -18.55 14.76
C ILE A 491 33.78 -18.37 14.44
N GLY A 492 33.29 -17.14 14.60
CA GLY A 492 31.99 -16.74 14.08
C GLY A 492 32.04 -16.59 12.56
N ARG A 493 31.03 -17.09 11.88
CA ARG A 493 30.81 -16.88 10.45
C ARG A 493 29.35 -16.58 10.20
N PRO A 494 28.99 -15.56 9.40
CA PRO A 494 27.61 -15.36 8.97
C PRO A 494 27.01 -16.66 8.43
N LEU A 495 25.73 -16.91 8.71
CA LEU A 495 25.02 -18.10 8.19
C LEU A 495 25.10 -18.14 6.66
N LEU A 496 24.94 -16.97 6.00
CA LEU A 496 25.30 -16.72 4.62
C LEU A 496 26.08 -15.40 4.54
N THR A 497 27.19 -15.40 3.84
CA THR A 497 27.96 -14.19 3.57
C THR A 497 27.32 -13.37 2.45
N VAL A 498 27.73 -12.10 2.31
CA VAL A 498 27.16 -11.19 1.30
C VAL A 498 27.40 -11.70 -0.12
N ASP A 499 28.55 -12.31 -0.39
CA ASP A 499 28.89 -12.90 -1.68
C ASP A 499 28.08 -14.16 -1.98
N GLU A 500 27.84 -15.02 -0.98
CA GLU A 500 26.97 -16.18 -1.10
C GLU A 500 25.51 -15.76 -1.41
N LEU A 501 25.03 -14.69 -0.78
CA LEU A 501 23.71 -14.12 -1.05
C LEU A 501 23.58 -13.55 -2.47
N LYS A 502 24.61 -12.82 -2.93
CA LYS A 502 24.65 -12.26 -4.28
C LYS A 502 24.79 -13.30 -5.38
N SER A 503 25.37 -14.46 -5.06
CA SER A 503 25.57 -15.58 -6.00
C SER A 503 24.45 -16.62 -5.97
N MET A 504 23.38 -16.40 -5.20
CA MET A 504 22.23 -17.32 -5.14
C MET A 504 21.59 -17.53 -6.52
N PRO A 505 21.32 -18.79 -6.92
CA PRO A 505 20.64 -19.09 -8.17
C PRO A 505 19.25 -18.48 -8.25
N LYS A 506 18.84 -18.03 -9.44
CA LYS A 506 17.46 -17.57 -9.68
C LYS A 506 16.44 -18.66 -9.31
N GLY A 507 15.37 -18.26 -8.64
CA GLY A 507 14.33 -19.18 -8.15
C GLY A 507 14.59 -19.77 -6.77
N GLN A 508 15.73 -19.44 -6.15
CA GLN A 508 15.95 -19.70 -4.72
C GLN A 508 15.68 -18.41 -3.93
N PHE A 509 14.95 -18.55 -2.85
CA PHE A 509 14.56 -17.45 -1.98
C PHE A 509 14.92 -17.79 -0.53
N ILE A 510 15.27 -16.80 0.25
CA ILE A 510 15.42 -16.96 1.69
C ILE A 510 14.13 -16.49 2.34
N VAL A 511 13.52 -17.36 3.10
CA VAL A 511 12.29 -17.09 3.84
C VAL A 511 12.62 -17.05 5.32
N MET A 512 12.30 -15.91 5.94
CA MET A 512 12.43 -15.67 7.37
C MET A 512 11.04 -15.42 7.94
N LYS A 513 10.71 -16.12 9.01
CA LYS A 513 9.45 -15.93 9.75
C LYS A 513 9.73 -15.80 11.24
N THR A 514 9.07 -14.86 11.89
CA THR A 514 9.19 -14.63 13.33
C THR A 514 8.94 -15.94 14.12
N GLY A 515 9.83 -16.25 15.06
CA GLY A 515 9.77 -17.44 15.90
C GLY A 515 10.20 -18.75 15.23
N THR A 516 10.79 -18.69 14.02
CA THR A 516 11.27 -19.88 13.30
C THR A 516 12.67 -19.66 12.76
N HIS A 517 13.39 -20.73 12.47
CA HIS A 517 14.64 -20.64 11.76
C HIS A 517 14.40 -20.32 10.28
N PRO A 518 15.30 -19.53 9.63
CA PRO A 518 15.20 -19.22 8.22
C PRO A 518 15.29 -20.49 7.35
N MET A 519 14.69 -20.45 6.17
CA MET A 519 14.83 -21.51 5.19
C MET A 519 15.23 -20.99 3.82
N ILE A 520 15.99 -21.77 3.06
CA ILE A 520 16.15 -21.57 1.61
C ILE A 520 15.01 -22.32 0.94
N SER A 521 14.18 -21.60 0.23
CA SER A 521 12.99 -22.14 -0.40
C SER A 521 13.05 -21.97 -1.92
N PRO A 522 12.94 -23.05 -2.71
CA PRO A 522 12.76 -22.91 -4.14
C PRO A 522 11.35 -22.42 -4.46
N LEU A 523 11.26 -21.51 -5.43
CA LEU A 523 10.04 -21.17 -6.13
C LEU A 523 10.25 -21.44 -7.61
N LYS A 524 9.26 -22.05 -8.24
CA LYS A 524 9.30 -22.38 -9.67
C LYS A 524 8.74 -21.22 -10.49
N LEU A 525 9.12 -21.10 -11.75
CA LEU A 525 8.44 -20.23 -12.69
C LEU A 525 6.97 -20.67 -12.83
N TYR A 526 6.05 -19.73 -13.03
CA TYR A 526 4.60 -19.97 -13.05
C TYR A 526 4.19 -21.16 -13.93
N PHE A 527 4.76 -21.31 -15.14
CA PHE A 527 4.43 -22.44 -16.03
C PHE A 527 4.87 -23.80 -15.46
N LYS A 528 5.88 -23.86 -14.59
CA LYS A 528 6.28 -25.09 -13.88
C LYS A 528 5.36 -25.45 -12.72
N TRP A 529 4.47 -24.54 -12.32
CA TRP A 529 3.36 -24.82 -11.41
C TRP A 529 2.11 -25.33 -12.14
N GLY A 530 2.15 -25.37 -13.49
CA GLY A 530 1.00 -25.70 -14.34
C GLY A 530 0.10 -24.50 -14.63
N ILE A 531 0.55 -23.28 -14.33
CA ILE A 531 -0.18 -22.06 -14.66
C ILE A 531 0.03 -21.76 -16.14
N SER A 532 -1.05 -21.64 -16.87
CA SER A 532 -1.12 -21.14 -18.25
C SER A 532 -2.05 -19.94 -18.30
N PHE A 533 -1.70 -18.97 -19.11
CA PHE A 533 -2.56 -17.83 -19.39
C PHE A 533 -3.44 -18.10 -20.60
N GLU A 534 -4.59 -17.46 -20.61
CA GLU A 534 -5.57 -17.51 -21.69
C GLU A 534 -5.61 -16.19 -22.46
N GLU A 535 -6.70 -15.97 -23.20
CA GLU A 535 -6.98 -14.70 -23.84
C GLU A 535 -6.88 -13.55 -22.81
N PRO A 536 -6.17 -12.48 -23.13
CA PRO A 536 -6.02 -11.35 -22.22
C PRO A 536 -7.36 -10.77 -21.79
N TYR A 537 -7.48 -10.40 -20.52
CA TYR A 537 -8.64 -9.65 -20.06
C TYR A 537 -8.60 -8.25 -20.65
N ILE A 538 -9.63 -7.89 -21.40
CA ILE A 538 -9.73 -6.61 -22.10
C ILE A 538 -10.86 -5.80 -21.47
N LEU A 539 -10.58 -4.56 -21.13
CA LEU A 539 -11.58 -3.58 -20.73
C LEU A 539 -12.15 -2.89 -21.96
N GLU A 540 -13.48 -2.81 -22.03
CA GLU A 540 -14.16 -2.05 -23.08
C GLU A 540 -13.91 -0.55 -22.90
N ASP A 541 -13.73 0.15 -24.01
CA ASP A 541 -13.62 1.60 -24.00
C ASP A 541 -15.01 2.21 -23.79
N LYS A 542 -15.18 2.92 -22.67
CA LYS A 542 -16.45 3.59 -22.30
C LYS A 542 -16.60 4.95 -23.00
N GLY A 543 -15.56 5.39 -23.73
CA GLY A 543 -15.52 6.70 -24.38
C GLY A 543 -15.47 7.87 -23.39
N ALA A 544 -15.60 9.08 -23.92
CA ALA A 544 -15.68 10.30 -23.12
C ALA A 544 -17.13 10.52 -22.67
N ARG A 545 -17.38 10.41 -21.38
CA ARG A 545 -18.67 10.69 -20.76
C ARG A 545 -18.71 12.15 -20.31
N THR A 546 -19.89 12.78 -20.42
CA THR A 546 -20.07 14.17 -19.99
C THR A 546 -20.09 14.25 -18.47
N VAL A 547 -19.20 15.06 -17.91
CA VAL A 547 -19.15 15.33 -16.46
C VAL A 547 -20.01 16.54 -16.14
N THR A 548 -20.78 16.43 -15.06
CA THR A 548 -21.61 17.53 -14.54
C THR A 548 -21.00 18.08 -13.27
N TYR A 549 -21.00 19.39 -13.11
CA TYR A 549 -20.37 20.06 -11.96
C TYR A 549 -21.40 20.90 -11.21
N MET A 550 -21.34 20.90 -9.89
CA MET A 550 -22.13 21.81 -9.09
C MET A 550 -21.58 23.24 -9.20
N SER A 551 -22.45 24.19 -9.59
CA SER A 551 -22.09 25.60 -9.62
C SER A 551 -22.28 26.26 -8.25
N LYS A 552 -21.54 27.38 -8.01
CA LYS A 552 -21.70 28.21 -6.81
C LYS A 552 -23.15 28.66 -6.62
N GLU A 553 -23.80 29.08 -7.69
CA GLU A 553 -25.20 29.56 -7.67
C GLU A 553 -26.17 28.45 -7.30
N ALA A 554 -25.95 27.22 -7.82
CA ALA A 554 -26.78 26.07 -7.48
C ALA A 554 -26.62 25.72 -5.99
N LEU A 555 -25.37 25.65 -5.48
CA LEU A 555 -25.11 25.39 -4.08
C LEU A 555 -25.75 26.44 -3.16
N MET A 556 -25.56 27.73 -3.46
CA MET A 556 -26.15 28.82 -2.67
C MET A 556 -27.68 28.74 -2.63
N ARG A 557 -28.29 28.39 -3.76
CA ARG A 557 -29.74 28.22 -3.83
C ARG A 557 -30.24 27.05 -2.99
N GLU A 558 -29.59 25.89 -3.04
CA GLU A 558 -29.99 24.74 -2.24
C GLU A 558 -29.83 25.01 -0.73
N VAL A 559 -28.74 25.69 -0.34
CA VAL A 559 -28.52 26.15 1.05
C VAL A 559 -29.65 27.13 1.48
N GLU A 560 -30.02 28.10 0.64
CA GLU A 560 -31.09 29.04 0.93
C GLU A 560 -32.47 28.36 1.04
N ILE A 561 -32.73 27.33 0.23
CA ILE A 561 -33.98 26.53 0.32
C ILE A 561 -34.02 25.78 1.67
N GLN A 562 -32.93 25.22 2.10
CA GLN A 562 -32.87 24.44 3.35
C GLN A 562 -32.86 25.34 4.60
N TYR A 563 -32.27 26.54 4.52
CA TYR A 563 -32.13 27.48 5.63
C TYR A 563 -32.69 28.89 5.30
N PRO A 564 -33.98 29.01 5.03
CA PRO A 564 -34.58 30.29 4.60
C PRO A 564 -34.52 31.38 5.69
N GLN A 565 -34.44 31.01 6.96
CA GLN A 565 -34.33 31.94 8.09
C GLN A 565 -33.03 32.73 8.05
N MET A 566 -31.91 32.13 7.58
CA MET A 566 -30.62 32.79 7.50
C MET A 566 -30.60 33.94 6.47
N LYS A 567 -31.45 33.83 5.42
CA LYS A 567 -31.60 34.89 4.42
C LYS A 567 -32.25 36.14 5.00
N LYS A 568 -33.19 35.99 5.95
CA LYS A 568 -33.84 37.12 6.64
C LYS A 568 -32.85 37.84 7.57
N THR A 569 -32.07 37.10 8.34
CA THR A 569 -31.08 37.67 9.27
C THR A 569 -30.02 38.49 8.54
N VAL A 570 -29.51 37.99 7.42
CA VAL A 570 -28.53 38.72 6.59
C VAL A 570 -29.11 40.01 6.02
N SER A 571 -30.42 40.03 5.62
CA SER A 571 -31.06 41.24 5.12
C SER A 571 -31.35 42.25 6.25
N GLU A 572 -31.67 41.79 7.45
CA GLU A 572 -31.90 42.64 8.64
C GLU A 572 -30.62 43.25 9.17
N GLU A 573 -29.51 42.51 9.23
CA GLU A 573 -28.19 43.05 9.60
C GLU A 573 -27.68 44.10 8.60
N ASP A 574 -27.94 43.89 7.31
CA ASP A 574 -27.60 44.89 6.28
C ASP A 574 -28.49 46.15 6.40
N GLU A 575 -29.73 46.06 6.84
CA GLU A 575 -30.63 47.19 7.15
C GLU A 575 -30.21 47.93 8.43
N GLU A 576 -29.88 47.22 9.53
CA GLU A 576 -29.40 47.85 10.78
C GLU A 576 -28.08 48.58 10.60
N LEU A 577 -27.13 48.04 9.84
CA LEU A 577 -25.88 48.71 9.47
C LEU A 577 -26.11 49.97 8.61
N GLU A 578 -27.25 50.03 7.90
CA GLU A 578 -27.67 51.24 7.17
C GLU A 578 -28.22 52.34 8.08
N GLU A 579 -28.86 52.01 9.24
CA GLU A 579 -29.39 52.97 10.19
C GLU A 579 -28.33 53.57 11.12
N GLU A 580 -27.25 52.83 11.45
CA GLU A 580 -26.20 53.30 12.34
C GLU A 580 -25.16 54.23 11.67
N THR A 581 -25.21 54.52 10.38
CA THR A 581 -24.33 55.49 9.73
C THR A 581 -24.77 56.92 10.03
N PRO A 582 -24.05 57.71 10.85
CA PRO A 582 -24.48 59.06 11.23
C PRO A 582 -24.62 59.94 10.00
N LYS A 583 -25.80 60.49 9.77
CA LYS A 583 -26.02 61.52 8.76
C LYS A 583 -25.06 62.67 8.97
N ARG A 584 -24.07 62.85 8.12
CA ARG A 584 -23.14 63.98 8.12
C ARG A 584 -23.95 65.27 8.11
N ARG A 585 -23.95 66.01 9.24
CA ARG A 585 -24.51 67.37 9.33
C ARG A 585 -23.81 68.24 8.27
N LYS A 586 -24.56 68.82 7.36
CA LYS A 586 -24.08 69.86 6.46
C LYS A 586 -23.71 71.08 7.31
N ILE A 587 -22.42 71.40 7.33
CA ILE A 587 -21.94 72.67 7.91
C ILE A 587 -22.31 73.75 6.93
N PRO A 588 -23.05 74.84 7.36
CA PRO A 588 -23.32 75.98 6.48
C PRO A 588 -22.03 76.71 6.16
N ARG A 589 -21.79 76.95 4.89
CA ARG A 589 -20.74 77.86 4.46
C ARG A 589 -21.18 79.29 4.82
N THR A 590 -20.64 79.88 5.88
CA THR A 590 -20.66 81.34 6.09
C THR A 590 -19.66 81.94 5.12
N GLY A 591 -20.18 82.68 4.15
CA GLY A 591 -19.41 83.60 3.33
C GLY A 591 -19.04 84.84 4.16
N GLY A 592 -17.95 85.48 3.79
CA GLY A 592 -17.62 86.80 4.32
C GLY A 592 -16.23 87.25 3.98
N VAL A 593 -16.13 88.15 2.97
CA VAL A 593 -15.23 89.24 2.74
C VAL A 593 -13.76 88.93 2.48
#